data_9fbeea1ca10fd0ddef033091d3be47e4
#
_entry.id   9fbeea1ca10fd0ddef033091d3be47e4
#
_cell.length_a   1.000
_cell.length_b   1.000
_cell.length_c   1.000
_cell.angle_alpha   90.00
_cell.angle_beta   90.00
_cell.angle_gamma   90.00
#
_symmetry.space_group_name_H-M   'P 1'
#
loop_
_entity.id
_entity.type
_entity.pdbx_description
1 polymer ?
#
loop_
_entity_poly.entity_id
_entity_poly.type
_entity_poly.pdbx_seq_one_letter_code
_entity_poly.pdbx_strand_id
1 'polypeptide(L)'
;MNYPVIETDRLKLRLLTIEDREAVFRHFSEEEVTRYMDIPPCRDISEADEIIQFHIDDSGCRWGVFDKQQDQLAGTCGYHCWTTGPEGKAEIGFDLSRDFWGRGLMTEALLPVIAFGYEEMGLEVIEATVDPGNDRSLRLLTALGFCRDEELVDNLVYFYMRRNQFAG
;
A
#
# COMPACT_ATOMS: atom_id res chain seq x y z
N MET A 1 2.04 11.34 -14.26
CA MET A 1 2.58 11.92 -13.00
C MET A 1 3.90 11.24 -12.66
N ASN A 2 4.82 12.00 -12.12
CA ASN A 2 6.11 11.47 -11.73
C ASN A 2 6.12 11.12 -10.24
N TYR A 3 6.30 9.85 -9.92
CA TYR A 3 6.27 9.36 -8.55
C TYR A 3 7.69 9.33 -8.00
N PRO A 4 7.98 10.12 -6.96
CA PRO A 4 9.33 10.25 -6.43
C PRO A 4 9.75 9.07 -5.57
N VAL A 5 11.06 8.96 -5.37
CA VAL A 5 11.59 8.14 -4.28
C VAL A 5 11.27 8.85 -2.97
N ILE A 6 10.74 8.12 -2.01
CA ILE A 6 10.43 8.64 -0.67
C ILE A 6 11.35 7.94 0.32
N GLU A 7 12.08 8.71 1.11
CA GLU A 7 12.95 8.16 2.13
C GLU A 7 12.48 8.56 3.51
N THR A 8 12.52 7.60 4.43
CA THR A 8 12.26 7.78 5.85
C THR A 8 13.51 7.37 6.63
N ASP A 9 13.43 7.37 7.95
CA ASP A 9 14.58 6.97 8.78
C ASP A 9 15.06 5.55 8.47
N ARG A 10 14.13 4.61 8.28
CA ARG A 10 14.45 3.19 8.11
C ARG A 10 14.13 2.62 6.74
N LEU A 11 13.39 3.37 5.90
CA LEU A 11 12.82 2.85 4.66
C LEU A 11 13.16 3.72 3.47
N LYS A 12 13.20 3.07 2.32
CA LYS A 12 13.26 3.71 1.01
C LYS A 12 12.10 3.18 0.18
N LEU A 13 11.24 4.07 -0.26
CA LEU A 13 10.11 3.74 -1.12
C LEU A 13 10.46 4.15 -2.55
N ARG A 14 10.44 3.21 -3.46
CA ARG A 14 10.67 3.46 -4.89
C ARG A 14 9.78 2.55 -5.73
N LEU A 15 9.51 2.96 -6.95
CA LEU A 15 8.73 2.14 -7.88
C LEU A 15 9.46 0.84 -8.17
N LEU A 16 8.70 -0.23 -8.28
CA LEU A 16 9.23 -1.53 -8.68
C LEU A 16 9.51 -1.56 -10.17
N THR A 17 10.57 -2.26 -10.56
CA THR A 17 10.93 -2.52 -11.94
C THR A 17 11.05 -4.02 -12.17
N ILE A 18 11.18 -4.43 -13.43
CA ILE A 18 11.35 -5.85 -13.75
C ILE A 18 12.63 -6.44 -13.11
N GLU A 19 13.57 -5.61 -12.76
CA GLU A 19 14.79 -6.05 -12.05
C GLU A 19 14.50 -6.51 -10.62
N ASP A 20 13.34 -6.14 -10.08
CA ASP A 20 12.91 -6.54 -8.73
C ASP A 20 12.16 -7.88 -8.73
N ARG A 21 12.07 -8.57 -9.85
CA ARG A 21 11.20 -9.73 -10.03
C ARG A 21 11.42 -10.84 -9.00
N GLU A 22 12.66 -11.12 -8.65
CA GLU A 22 12.97 -12.17 -7.67
C GLU A 22 12.52 -11.78 -6.27
N ALA A 23 12.74 -10.52 -5.88
CA ALA A 23 12.30 -10.00 -4.59
C ALA A 23 10.76 -9.98 -4.52
N VAL A 24 10.09 -9.57 -5.59
CA VAL A 24 8.63 -9.56 -5.69
C VAL A 24 8.08 -10.98 -5.61
N PHE A 25 8.73 -11.93 -6.30
CA PHE A 25 8.34 -13.33 -6.23
C PHE A 25 8.42 -13.87 -4.78
N ARG A 26 9.54 -13.64 -4.10
CA ARG A 26 9.70 -14.08 -2.71
C ARG A 26 8.64 -13.47 -1.80
N HIS A 27 8.39 -12.16 -1.96
CA HIS A 27 7.44 -11.45 -1.13
C HIS A 27 6.00 -11.99 -1.29
N PHE A 28 5.53 -12.09 -2.52
CA PHE A 28 4.17 -12.53 -2.80
C PHE A 28 4.00 -14.06 -2.82
N SER A 29 5.06 -14.81 -2.56
CA SER A 29 5.00 -16.24 -2.31
C SER A 29 4.62 -16.57 -0.87
N GLU A 30 4.73 -15.61 0.05
CA GLU A 30 4.36 -15.78 1.44
C GLU A 30 2.85 -15.80 1.61
N GLU A 31 2.32 -16.84 2.24
CA GLU A 31 0.87 -16.93 2.49
C GLU A 31 0.37 -15.80 3.38
N GLU A 32 1.16 -15.37 4.36
CA GLU A 32 0.81 -14.28 5.25
C GLU A 32 0.65 -12.95 4.50
N VAL A 33 1.38 -12.74 3.41
CA VAL A 33 1.27 -11.52 2.60
C VAL A 33 -0.01 -11.54 1.78
N THR A 34 -0.31 -12.66 1.12
CA THR A 34 -1.46 -12.76 0.20
C THR A 34 -2.76 -13.16 0.85
N ARG A 35 -2.74 -13.54 2.12
CA ARG A 35 -3.88 -14.12 2.85
C ARG A 35 -5.19 -13.35 2.70
N TYR A 36 -5.12 -12.02 2.72
CA TYR A 36 -6.29 -11.16 2.61
C TYR A 36 -6.33 -10.37 1.31
N MET A 37 -5.55 -10.78 0.32
CA MET A 37 -5.52 -10.17 -1.02
C MET A 37 -6.36 -11.00 -1.99
N ASP A 38 -6.67 -10.40 -3.14
CA ASP A 38 -7.43 -11.07 -4.21
C ASP A 38 -6.58 -11.99 -5.07
N ILE A 39 -5.32 -12.18 -4.71
CA ILE A 39 -4.40 -13.05 -5.45
C ILE A 39 -3.92 -14.19 -4.57
N PRO A 40 -3.71 -15.38 -5.15
CA PRO A 40 -3.06 -16.46 -4.43
C PRO A 40 -1.55 -16.20 -4.30
N PRO A 41 -0.83 -16.95 -3.44
CA PRO A 41 0.62 -16.86 -3.41
C PRO A 41 1.23 -17.12 -4.80
N CYS A 42 2.26 -16.35 -5.15
CA CYS A 42 2.98 -16.54 -6.41
C CYS A 42 3.62 -17.93 -6.46
N ARG A 43 3.44 -18.61 -7.59
CA ARG A 43 3.97 -19.96 -7.84
C ARG A 43 5.25 -19.97 -8.66
N ASP A 44 5.46 -18.92 -9.46
CA ASP A 44 6.63 -18.80 -10.33
C ASP A 44 6.96 -17.34 -10.60
N ILE A 45 8.11 -17.13 -11.24
CA ILE A 45 8.63 -15.79 -11.51
C ILE A 45 7.76 -15.02 -12.51
N SER A 46 7.07 -15.72 -13.41
CA SER A 46 6.21 -15.04 -14.38
C SER A 46 4.99 -14.39 -13.73
N GLU A 47 4.47 -14.95 -12.64
CA GLU A 47 3.40 -14.33 -11.88
C GLU A 47 3.89 -13.05 -11.17
N ALA A 48 5.13 -13.04 -10.71
CA ALA A 48 5.74 -11.81 -10.16
C ALA A 48 5.88 -10.74 -11.23
N ASP A 49 6.29 -11.11 -12.45
CA ASP A 49 6.37 -10.18 -13.57
C ASP A 49 5.00 -9.55 -13.88
N GLU A 50 3.94 -10.34 -13.82
CA GLU A 50 2.58 -9.85 -14.03
C GLU A 50 2.17 -8.84 -12.97
N ILE A 51 2.53 -9.06 -11.70
CA ILE A 51 2.26 -8.13 -10.61
C ILE A 51 2.99 -6.81 -10.86
N ILE A 52 4.27 -6.86 -11.22
CA ILE A 52 5.06 -5.67 -11.52
C ILE A 52 4.43 -4.91 -12.69
N GLN A 53 4.08 -5.60 -13.76
CA GLN A 53 3.49 -4.98 -14.94
C GLN A 53 2.14 -4.34 -14.63
N PHE A 54 1.34 -5.00 -13.80
CA PHE A 54 0.06 -4.44 -13.34
C PHE A 54 0.28 -3.10 -12.62
N HIS A 55 1.27 -3.02 -11.73
CA HIS A 55 1.58 -1.78 -11.03
C HIS A 55 2.08 -0.69 -11.98
N ILE A 56 2.84 -1.05 -13.01
CA ILE A 56 3.31 -0.09 -14.01
C ILE A 56 2.15 0.47 -14.82
N ASP A 57 1.19 -0.37 -15.19
CA ASP A 57 0.06 -0.02 -16.07
C ASP A 57 -1.09 0.66 -15.32
N ASP A 58 -1.17 0.50 -13.99
CA ASP A 58 -2.23 1.09 -13.18
C ASP A 58 -2.13 2.62 -13.21
N SER A 59 -3.28 3.28 -13.26
CA SER A 59 -3.36 4.74 -13.21
C SER A 59 -2.95 5.33 -11.86
N GLY A 60 -2.93 4.51 -10.79
CA GLY A 60 -2.43 4.89 -9.48
C GLY A 60 -0.92 4.76 -9.39
N CYS A 61 -0.42 4.71 -8.17
CA CYS A 61 1.00 4.54 -7.90
C CYS A 61 1.23 3.58 -6.75
N ARG A 62 2.12 2.64 -6.94
CA ARG A 62 2.48 1.71 -5.88
C ARG A 62 3.99 1.60 -5.74
N TRP A 63 4.49 1.89 -4.55
CA TRP A 63 5.90 1.82 -4.23
C TRP A 63 6.27 0.46 -3.64
N GLY A 64 7.46 -0.03 -3.98
CA GLY A 64 8.14 -1.04 -3.18
C GLY A 64 8.71 -0.37 -1.94
N VAL A 65 8.56 -1.02 -0.80
CA VAL A 65 9.07 -0.55 0.49
C VAL A 65 10.32 -1.36 0.81
N PHE A 66 11.48 -0.69 0.80
CA PHE A 66 12.77 -1.33 1.02
C PHE A 66 13.34 -0.94 2.37
N ASP A 67 13.82 -1.94 3.11
CA ASP A 67 14.56 -1.71 4.34
C ASP A 67 15.95 -1.16 4.00
N LYS A 68 16.30 -0.01 4.57
CA LYS A 68 17.59 0.64 4.29
C LYS A 68 18.79 -0.15 4.79
N GLN A 69 18.62 -0.86 5.90
CA GLN A 69 19.72 -1.58 6.53
C GLN A 69 20.21 -2.73 5.69
N GLN A 70 19.31 -3.49 5.07
CA GLN A 70 19.64 -4.68 4.29
C GLN A 70 19.32 -4.54 2.80
N ASP A 71 18.76 -3.40 2.39
CA ASP A 71 18.27 -3.15 1.02
C ASP A 71 17.34 -4.27 0.54
N GLN A 72 16.47 -4.74 1.43
CA GLN A 72 15.56 -5.84 1.18
C GLN A 72 14.13 -5.32 1.01
N LEU A 73 13.42 -5.89 0.03
CA LEU A 73 12.00 -5.60 -0.16
C LEU A 73 11.21 -6.11 1.04
N ALA A 74 10.61 -5.19 1.79
CA ALA A 74 9.80 -5.51 2.97
C ALA A 74 8.31 -5.64 2.63
N GLY A 75 7.86 -4.92 1.62
CA GLY A 75 6.46 -4.91 1.22
C GLY A 75 6.20 -3.90 0.12
N THR A 76 4.92 -3.58 -0.07
CA THR A 76 4.50 -2.55 -1.02
C THR A 76 3.42 -1.69 -0.40
N CYS A 77 3.28 -0.47 -0.90
CA CYS A 77 2.17 0.40 -0.55
C CYS A 77 1.93 1.41 -1.66
N GLY A 78 0.71 1.93 -1.72
CA GLY A 78 0.39 2.95 -2.71
C GLY A 78 -1.09 3.03 -2.99
N TYR A 79 -1.41 3.55 -4.17
CA TYR A 79 -2.77 3.88 -4.56
C TYR A 79 -3.21 3.14 -5.81
N HIS A 80 -4.49 2.84 -5.89
CA HIS A 80 -5.16 2.36 -7.08
C HIS A 80 -6.57 2.95 -7.14
N CYS A 81 -7.28 2.72 -8.23
CA CYS A 81 -8.61 3.29 -8.45
C CYS A 81 -8.62 4.82 -8.33
N TRP A 82 -7.58 5.48 -8.85
CA TRP A 82 -7.43 6.92 -8.76
C TRP A 82 -8.37 7.63 -9.73
N THR A 83 -9.21 8.52 -9.19
CA THR A 83 -10.05 9.42 -9.97
C THR A 83 -9.62 10.86 -9.70
N THR A 84 -9.54 11.66 -10.75
CA THR A 84 -9.12 13.06 -10.67
C THR A 84 -10.34 13.99 -10.60
N GLY A 85 -10.09 15.27 -10.34
CA GLY A 85 -11.13 16.30 -10.32
C GLY A 85 -11.39 16.86 -8.92
N PRO A 86 -12.47 17.66 -8.75
CA PRO A 86 -12.75 18.35 -7.48
C PRO A 86 -12.97 17.40 -6.30
N GLU A 87 -13.42 16.20 -6.57
CA GLU A 87 -13.60 15.14 -5.55
C GLU A 87 -12.65 13.98 -5.84
N GLY A 88 -11.39 14.29 -6.12
CA GLY A 88 -10.39 13.30 -6.38
C GLY A 88 -10.27 12.30 -5.26
N LYS A 89 -10.24 11.01 -5.59
CA LYS A 89 -10.09 9.95 -4.60
C LYS A 89 -9.25 8.80 -5.14
N ALA A 90 -8.67 8.05 -4.23
CA ALA A 90 -7.96 6.82 -4.55
C ALA A 90 -8.06 5.88 -3.36
N GLU A 91 -7.85 4.61 -3.64
CA GLU A 91 -7.81 3.58 -2.63
C GLU A 91 -6.36 3.31 -2.26
N ILE A 92 -6.03 3.39 -0.96
CA ILE A 92 -4.70 3.05 -0.47
C ILE A 92 -4.63 1.57 -0.16
N GLY A 93 -3.54 0.94 -0.58
CA GLY A 93 -3.28 -0.46 -0.31
C GLY A 93 -1.87 -0.63 0.22
N PHE A 94 -1.65 -1.70 0.97
CA PHE A 94 -0.35 -1.99 1.53
C PHE A 94 -0.26 -3.46 1.92
N ASP A 95 0.96 -3.98 1.89
CA ASP A 95 1.28 -5.31 2.37
C ASP A 95 2.70 -5.31 2.94
N LEU A 96 2.98 -6.22 3.84
CA LEU A 96 4.26 -6.28 4.54
C LEU A 96 4.61 -7.73 4.86
N SER A 97 5.83 -8.13 4.55
CA SER A 97 6.36 -9.43 4.91
C SER A 97 6.38 -9.63 6.42
N ARG A 98 6.10 -10.86 6.85
CA ARG A 98 6.00 -11.20 8.26
C ARG A 98 7.23 -10.81 9.08
N ASP A 99 8.43 -10.96 8.51
CA ASP A 99 9.68 -10.64 9.19
C ASP A 99 9.81 -9.17 9.58
N PHE A 100 9.00 -8.32 8.96
CA PHE A 100 9.00 -6.86 9.21
C PHE A 100 7.82 -6.40 10.07
N TRP A 101 6.96 -7.32 10.52
CA TRP A 101 5.82 -6.98 11.36
C TRP A 101 6.24 -6.48 12.74
N GLY A 102 5.39 -5.67 13.36
CA GLY A 102 5.54 -5.27 14.76
C GLY A 102 6.61 -4.23 15.03
N ARG A 103 7.11 -3.55 13.99
CA ARG A 103 8.16 -2.53 14.13
C ARG A 103 7.71 -1.12 13.78
N GLY A 104 6.43 -0.94 13.45
CA GLY A 104 5.91 0.37 13.03
C GLY A 104 6.34 0.80 11.63
N LEU A 105 6.86 -0.10 10.81
CA LEU A 105 7.40 0.24 9.50
C LEU A 105 6.33 0.70 8.51
N MET A 106 5.16 0.04 8.50
CA MET A 106 4.11 0.45 7.56
C MET A 106 3.51 1.80 7.94
N THR A 107 3.38 2.11 9.21
CA THR A 107 3.00 3.46 9.66
C THR A 107 4.02 4.49 9.16
N GLU A 108 5.30 4.19 9.31
CA GLU A 108 6.39 5.07 8.83
C GLU A 108 6.32 5.28 7.32
N ALA A 109 5.99 4.25 6.55
CA ALA A 109 5.86 4.32 5.09
C ALA A 109 4.61 5.09 4.66
N LEU A 110 3.47 4.83 5.31
CA LEU A 110 2.18 5.37 4.88
C LEU A 110 2.02 6.86 5.16
N LEU A 111 2.63 7.39 6.22
CA LEU A 111 2.51 8.82 6.51
C LEU A 111 2.96 9.70 5.34
N PRO A 112 4.16 9.55 4.77
CA PRO A 112 4.53 10.35 3.61
C PRO A 112 3.75 9.99 2.34
N VAL A 113 3.28 8.76 2.20
CA VAL A 113 2.43 8.34 1.07
C VAL A 113 1.07 9.03 1.13
N ILE A 114 0.48 9.14 2.32
CA ILE A 114 -0.78 9.87 2.52
C ILE A 114 -0.59 11.35 2.20
N ALA A 115 0.48 11.96 2.71
CA ALA A 115 0.81 13.36 2.41
C ALA A 115 0.96 13.57 0.89
N PHE A 116 1.65 12.68 0.21
CA PHE A 116 1.81 12.73 -1.26
C PHE A 116 0.46 12.69 -1.96
N GLY A 117 -0.44 11.82 -1.52
CA GLY A 117 -1.79 11.72 -2.10
C GLY A 117 -2.55 13.03 -2.03
N TYR A 118 -2.53 13.69 -0.89
CA TYR A 118 -3.23 14.97 -0.73
C TYR A 118 -2.52 16.12 -1.43
N GLU A 119 -1.20 16.21 -1.33
CA GLU A 119 -0.44 17.36 -1.82
C GLU A 119 -0.14 17.29 -3.33
N GLU A 120 0.21 16.13 -3.84
CA GLU A 120 0.68 15.98 -5.22
C GLU A 120 -0.35 15.35 -6.15
N MET A 121 -1.15 14.41 -5.65
CA MET A 121 -2.19 13.75 -6.46
C MET A 121 -3.50 14.51 -6.46
N GLY A 122 -3.65 15.50 -5.59
CA GLY A 122 -4.88 16.30 -5.50
C GLY A 122 -6.06 15.53 -4.93
N LEU A 123 -5.80 14.53 -4.08
CA LEU A 123 -6.88 13.75 -3.49
C LEU A 123 -7.62 14.55 -2.44
N GLU A 124 -8.94 14.39 -2.38
CA GLU A 124 -9.80 14.91 -1.33
C GLU A 124 -10.20 13.81 -0.35
N VAL A 125 -10.24 12.57 -0.82
CA VAL A 125 -10.58 11.40 0.00
C VAL A 125 -9.61 10.27 -0.32
N ILE A 126 -9.07 9.64 0.71
CA ILE A 126 -8.33 8.39 0.60
C ILE A 126 -9.19 7.29 1.23
N GLU A 127 -9.45 6.24 0.47
CA GLU A 127 -10.27 5.11 0.89
C GLU A 127 -9.40 3.89 1.13
N ALA A 128 -9.90 2.94 1.93
CA ALA A 128 -9.29 1.62 2.08
C ALA A 128 -10.37 0.59 2.39
N THR A 129 -10.25 -0.59 1.83
CA THR A 129 -11.12 -1.73 2.16
C THR A 129 -10.28 -2.84 2.75
N VAL A 130 -10.78 -3.45 3.81
CA VAL A 130 -10.02 -4.43 4.59
C VAL A 130 -10.91 -5.61 4.94
N ASP A 131 -10.39 -6.82 4.76
CA ASP A 131 -11.06 -8.02 5.23
C ASP A 131 -11.30 -7.93 6.75
N PRO A 132 -12.52 -8.25 7.25
CA PRO A 132 -12.81 -8.16 8.68
C PRO A 132 -11.89 -9.01 9.56
N GLY A 133 -11.27 -10.04 9.01
CA GLY A 133 -10.32 -10.90 9.72
C GLY A 133 -8.90 -10.34 9.77
N ASN A 134 -8.61 -9.29 9.03
CA ASN A 134 -7.26 -8.70 8.96
C ASN A 134 -7.04 -7.68 10.08
N ASP A 135 -6.85 -8.16 11.31
CA ASP A 135 -6.71 -7.32 12.50
C ASP A 135 -5.56 -6.32 12.40
N ARG A 136 -4.48 -6.69 11.76
CA ARG A 136 -3.29 -5.81 11.62
C ARG A 136 -3.62 -4.55 10.83
N SER A 137 -4.27 -4.73 9.68
CA SER A 137 -4.67 -3.60 8.83
C SER A 137 -5.77 -2.77 9.48
N LEU A 138 -6.73 -3.41 10.17
CA LEU A 138 -7.76 -2.69 10.91
C LEU A 138 -7.16 -1.77 11.96
N ARG A 139 -6.21 -2.27 12.75
CA ARG A 139 -5.53 -1.48 13.78
C ARG A 139 -4.68 -0.37 13.17
N LEU A 140 -3.97 -0.68 12.09
CA LEU A 140 -3.09 0.30 11.43
C LEU A 140 -3.88 1.50 10.91
N LEU A 141 -4.96 1.26 10.17
CA LEU A 141 -5.78 2.34 9.61
C LEU A 141 -6.45 3.15 10.70
N THR A 142 -6.93 2.50 11.77
CA THR A 142 -7.51 3.19 12.92
C THR A 142 -6.46 4.09 13.58
N ALA A 143 -5.26 3.60 13.79
CA ALA A 143 -4.17 4.35 14.40
C ALA A 143 -3.73 5.54 13.54
N LEU A 144 -3.82 5.42 12.22
CA LEU A 144 -3.49 6.50 11.29
C LEU A 144 -4.58 7.59 11.23
N GLY A 145 -5.73 7.37 11.86
CA GLY A 145 -6.80 8.35 11.91
C GLY A 145 -7.88 8.17 10.85
N PHE A 146 -7.91 7.05 10.15
CA PHE A 146 -9.00 6.76 9.20
C PHE A 146 -10.30 6.55 9.94
N CYS A 147 -11.39 7.07 9.37
CA CYS A 147 -12.74 6.80 9.83
C CYS A 147 -13.20 5.45 9.30
N ARG A 148 -13.96 4.74 10.10
CA ARG A 148 -14.48 3.43 9.75
C ARG A 148 -15.98 3.49 9.62
N ASP A 149 -16.52 2.93 8.53
CA ASP A 149 -17.96 2.78 8.36
C ASP A 149 -18.47 1.65 9.26
N GLU A 150 -19.70 1.80 9.78
CA GLU A 150 -20.29 0.79 10.66
C GLU A 150 -20.71 -0.46 9.89
N GLU A 151 -21.13 -0.28 8.63
CA GLU A 151 -21.58 -1.38 7.78
C GLU A 151 -20.47 -1.84 6.84
N LEU A 152 -20.47 -3.14 6.55
CA LEU A 152 -19.56 -3.68 5.55
C LEU A 152 -19.99 -3.28 4.15
N VAL A 153 -19.02 -3.01 3.28
CA VAL A 153 -19.21 -2.76 1.86
C VAL A 153 -18.59 -3.95 1.11
N ASP A 154 -19.40 -4.69 0.36
CA ASP A 154 -18.95 -5.92 -0.33
C ASP A 154 -18.24 -6.91 0.60
N ASN A 155 -18.76 -7.04 1.84
CA ASN A 155 -18.20 -7.89 2.90
C ASN A 155 -16.83 -7.43 3.43
N LEU A 156 -16.41 -6.21 3.12
CA LEU A 156 -15.17 -5.61 3.58
C LEU A 156 -15.45 -4.45 4.51
N VAL A 157 -14.54 -4.20 5.44
CA VAL A 157 -14.57 -3.01 6.28
C VAL A 157 -14.10 -1.84 5.44
N TYR A 158 -14.91 -0.79 5.37
CA TYR A 158 -14.61 0.42 4.60
C TYR A 158 -14.05 1.50 5.51
N PHE A 159 -12.89 2.03 5.12
CA PHE A 159 -12.23 3.15 5.78
C PHE A 159 -12.10 4.32 4.82
N TYR A 160 -12.12 5.53 5.37
CA TYR A 160 -11.87 6.74 4.59
C TYR A 160 -11.20 7.80 5.45
N MET A 161 -10.46 8.69 4.80
CA MET A 161 -9.91 9.88 5.42
C MET A 161 -10.05 11.02 4.44
N ARG A 162 -10.63 12.13 4.89
CA ARG A 162 -10.72 13.35 4.09
C ARG A 162 -9.47 14.19 4.29
N ARG A 163 -9.14 14.98 3.28
CA ARG A 163 -7.95 15.83 3.29
C ARG A 163 -7.86 16.69 4.55
N ASN A 164 -8.96 17.29 4.99
CA ASN A 164 -8.99 18.15 6.17
C ASN A 164 -8.83 17.40 7.49
N GLN A 165 -8.88 16.10 7.48
CA GLN A 165 -8.70 15.25 8.66
C GLN A 165 -7.26 14.80 8.85
N PHE A 166 -6.42 14.97 7.83
CA PHE A 166 -5.02 14.54 7.90
C PHE A 166 -4.17 15.58 8.64
N ALA A 167 -3.57 15.18 9.77
CA ALA A 167 -2.79 16.05 10.63
C ALA A 167 -1.28 15.93 10.42
N GLY A 168 -0.87 15.02 9.58
CA GLY A 168 0.52 14.74 9.33
C GLY A 168 1.17 15.65 8.37
#